data_7bfc446d37ce142e2a7559f528820b43
#
_entry.id   7bfc446d37ce142e2a7559f528820b43
#
_cell.length_a   1.000
_cell.length_b   1.000
_cell.length_c   1.000
_cell.angle_alpha   90.00
_cell.angle_beta   90.00
_cell.angle_gamma   90.00
#
_symmetry.space_group_name_H-M   'P 1'
#
loop_
_entity.id
_entity.type
_entity.pdbx_description
1 polymer ?
#
loop_
_entity_poly.entity_id
_entity_poly.type
_entity_poly.pdbx_seq_one_letter_code
_entity_poly.pdbx_strand_id
1 'polypeptide(L)'
;MTPFRRSLLVVATVLMAVASVHAAEFRFDSGTITLPDGFSVEVAAGPPLVERPVTIDFDERGRLYVTESSGTNIPVAEQVKNPTHRVFRLVDSDGDGTFDRRTVYAEGLMMPEGSLWYRGSLYVTAPPEIWKFTDADDDGVAESREVWFDAKTLTGCANDLHGPYLGRDGRIYWCKGAFAEQTYDLPGRPGWTTRASHIFRARDDSSDIEPVLTGGMDNPVDVVFTPEGERIMSCTFLVHPGGGERDGLIHAIYGGVYGKDHGVLD
;
A
#
# COMPACT_ATOMS: atom_id res chain seq x y z
N MET A 1 2.37 -83.41 -5.41
CA MET A 1 3.28 -82.66 -4.56
C MET A 1 3.47 -81.25 -5.22
N THR A 2 2.74 -80.28 -4.76
CA THR A 2 2.78 -78.89 -5.28
C THR A 2 3.59 -78.03 -4.31
N PRO A 3 4.54 -77.25 -4.77
CA PRO A 3 5.33 -76.38 -3.84
C PRO A 3 4.56 -75.11 -3.47
N PHE A 4 4.48 -74.87 -2.17
CA PHE A 4 3.99 -73.66 -1.55
C PHE A 4 4.93 -72.50 -1.87
N ARG A 5 4.42 -71.47 -2.59
CA ARG A 5 5.10 -70.17 -2.72
C ARG A 5 4.82 -69.33 -1.47
N ARG A 6 5.85 -69.01 -0.70
CA ARG A 6 5.81 -68.07 0.39
C ARG A 6 5.93 -66.63 -0.24
N SER A 7 4.86 -65.85 -0.16
CA SER A 7 4.90 -64.43 -0.49
C SER A 7 5.51 -63.68 0.70
N LEU A 8 6.62 -63.03 0.44
CA LEU A 8 7.26 -62.12 1.40
C LEU A 8 6.56 -60.78 1.30
N LEU A 9 5.86 -60.35 2.35
CA LEU A 9 5.25 -59.02 2.46
C LEU A 9 6.34 -58.06 2.97
N VAL A 10 6.83 -57.18 2.12
CA VAL A 10 7.74 -56.10 2.51
C VAL A 10 6.88 -54.90 2.94
N VAL A 11 6.83 -54.66 4.24
CA VAL A 11 6.22 -53.44 4.81
C VAL A 11 7.27 -52.31 4.75
N ALA A 12 7.14 -51.42 3.81
CA ALA A 12 7.95 -50.22 3.75
C ALA A 12 7.38 -49.16 4.75
N THR A 13 8.06 -49.00 5.87
CA THR A 13 7.75 -47.93 6.83
C THR A 13 8.30 -46.59 6.27
N VAL A 14 7.44 -45.74 5.78
CA VAL A 14 7.82 -44.37 5.40
C VAL A 14 7.95 -43.56 6.69
N LEU A 15 9.17 -43.31 7.13
CA LEU A 15 9.45 -42.30 8.16
C LEU A 15 9.22 -40.91 7.52
N MET A 16 8.11 -40.29 7.82
CA MET A 16 7.97 -38.83 7.62
C MET A 16 8.86 -38.14 8.64
N ALA A 17 9.98 -37.61 8.19
CA ALA A 17 10.75 -36.66 8.97
C ALA A 17 9.91 -35.38 9.08
N VAL A 18 9.30 -35.14 10.22
CA VAL A 18 8.74 -33.86 10.56
C VAL A 18 9.94 -32.95 10.76
N ALA A 19 10.22 -32.09 9.78
CA ALA A 19 11.18 -31.02 9.94
C ALA A 19 10.64 -30.11 11.05
N SER A 20 11.33 -30.09 12.18
CA SER A 20 11.05 -29.14 13.24
C SER A 20 11.33 -27.76 12.69
N VAL A 21 10.31 -26.95 12.47
CA VAL A 21 10.46 -25.55 12.15
C VAL A 21 11.00 -24.90 13.43
N HIS A 22 12.28 -24.63 13.46
CA HIS A 22 12.85 -23.79 14.50
C HIS A 22 12.47 -22.35 14.17
N ALA A 23 12.19 -21.57 15.19
CA ALA A 23 11.84 -20.16 15.05
C ALA A 23 12.84 -19.34 15.86
N ALA A 24 13.44 -18.34 15.23
CA ALA A 24 14.32 -17.39 15.91
C ALA A 24 13.48 -16.25 16.51
N GLU A 25 13.77 -15.90 17.76
CA GLU A 25 13.15 -14.76 18.44
C GLU A 25 14.08 -13.56 18.42
N PHE A 26 13.55 -12.42 17.97
CA PHE A 26 14.21 -11.12 17.96
C PHE A 26 13.46 -10.19 18.91
N ARG A 27 14.16 -9.63 19.87
CA ARG A 27 13.59 -8.78 20.91
C ARG A 27 13.94 -7.33 20.67
N PHE A 28 12.90 -6.50 20.66
CA PHE A 28 12.98 -5.05 20.55
C PHE A 28 12.25 -4.41 21.73
N ASP A 29 12.48 -3.13 21.98
CA ASP A 29 11.78 -2.39 23.04
C ASP A 29 10.26 -2.42 22.86
N SER A 30 9.78 -2.48 21.63
CA SER A 30 8.36 -2.53 21.26
C SER A 30 7.73 -3.93 21.33
N GLY A 31 8.55 -5.01 21.48
CA GLY A 31 8.05 -6.39 21.52
C GLY A 31 9.01 -7.42 20.95
N THR A 32 8.49 -8.63 20.75
CA THR A 32 9.26 -9.75 20.19
C THR A 32 8.68 -10.16 18.84
N ILE A 33 9.56 -10.34 17.86
CA ILE A 33 9.22 -10.88 16.54
C ILE A 33 9.79 -12.29 16.44
N THR A 34 8.96 -13.24 16.05
CA THR A 34 9.34 -14.64 15.83
C THR A 34 9.35 -14.92 14.33
N LEU A 35 10.48 -15.37 13.81
CA LEU A 35 10.68 -15.67 12.39
C LEU A 35 11.07 -17.12 12.18
N PRO A 36 10.73 -17.73 11.02
CA PRO A 36 11.26 -19.01 10.60
C PRO A 36 12.79 -18.98 10.48
N ASP A 37 13.44 -20.15 10.58
CA ASP A 37 14.87 -20.28 10.37
C ASP A 37 15.30 -19.73 8.99
N GLY A 38 16.42 -19.06 8.96
CA GLY A 38 16.98 -18.44 7.74
C GLY A 38 16.52 -17.01 7.48
N PHE A 39 15.66 -16.46 8.34
CA PHE A 39 15.31 -15.03 8.32
C PHE A 39 15.95 -14.29 9.49
N SER A 40 16.30 -13.05 9.26
CA SER A 40 16.72 -12.08 10.28
C SER A 40 15.86 -10.83 10.22
N VAL A 41 15.80 -10.08 11.30
CA VAL A 41 15.15 -8.77 11.35
C VAL A 41 16.05 -7.81 12.12
N GLU A 42 16.19 -6.61 11.55
CA GLU A 42 16.99 -5.53 12.11
C GLU A 42 16.21 -4.22 12.05
N VAL A 43 16.54 -3.29 12.93
CA VAL A 43 15.96 -1.94 12.91
C VAL A 43 16.77 -1.09 11.94
N ALA A 44 16.20 -0.83 10.76
CA ALA A 44 16.84 0.02 9.75
C ALA A 44 16.75 1.52 10.06
N ALA A 45 15.69 1.96 10.74
CA ALA A 45 15.51 3.33 11.23
C ALA A 45 14.57 3.35 12.44
N GLY A 46 14.82 4.27 13.36
CA GLY A 46 14.00 4.50 14.55
C GLY A 46 14.15 5.92 15.06
N PRO A 47 13.54 6.24 16.21
CA PRO A 47 13.67 7.57 16.80
C PRO A 47 15.15 7.94 17.05
N PRO A 48 15.57 9.21 16.77
CA PRO A 48 14.71 10.34 16.37
C PRO A 48 14.54 10.51 14.86
N LEU A 49 15.01 9.58 14.02
CA LEU A 49 14.92 9.68 12.57
C LEU A 49 13.49 9.48 12.08
N VAL A 50 12.78 8.51 12.66
CA VAL A 50 11.41 8.17 12.34
C VAL A 50 10.66 7.85 13.64
N GLU A 51 9.45 8.40 13.80
CA GLU A 51 8.63 8.17 14.99
C GLU A 51 7.29 7.49 14.68
N ARG A 52 6.60 7.93 13.63
CA ARG A 52 5.26 7.45 13.24
C ARG A 52 5.17 7.24 11.74
N PRO A 53 5.95 6.29 11.20
CA PRO A 53 5.94 6.00 9.77
C PRO A 53 4.56 5.47 9.35
N VAL A 54 4.10 5.89 8.16
CA VAL A 54 2.86 5.42 7.55
C VAL A 54 3.17 4.53 6.35
N THR A 55 3.97 5.06 5.39
CA THR A 55 4.44 4.29 4.23
C THR A 55 5.88 4.60 3.93
N ILE A 56 6.50 3.72 3.16
CA ILE A 56 7.89 3.86 2.73
C ILE A 56 8.01 3.54 1.24
N ASP A 57 8.98 4.18 0.58
CA ASP A 57 9.42 3.81 -0.75
C ASP A 57 10.92 4.14 -0.93
N PHE A 58 11.56 3.51 -1.90
CA PHE A 58 12.97 3.69 -2.19
C PHE A 58 13.17 4.32 -3.56
N ASP A 59 14.19 5.17 -3.67
CA ASP A 59 14.69 5.56 -4.99
C ASP A 59 15.77 4.59 -5.51
N GLU A 60 16.26 4.87 -6.72
CA GLU A 60 17.26 4.06 -7.40
C GLU A 60 18.65 4.07 -6.72
N ARG A 61 18.86 4.97 -5.75
CA ARG A 61 20.09 5.07 -4.97
C ARG A 61 19.97 4.42 -3.59
N GLY A 62 18.83 3.81 -3.28
CA GLY A 62 18.57 3.19 -1.98
C GLY A 62 18.22 4.18 -0.87
N ARG A 63 17.94 5.44 -1.20
CA ARG A 63 17.44 6.40 -0.20
C ARG A 63 15.98 6.10 0.10
N LEU A 64 15.62 6.14 1.37
CA LEU A 64 14.30 5.80 1.85
C LEU A 64 13.45 7.06 2.04
N TYR A 65 12.28 7.07 1.41
CA TYR A 65 11.26 8.09 1.63
C TYR A 65 10.22 7.54 2.58
N VAL A 66 9.96 8.29 3.64
CA VAL A 66 9.02 7.88 4.70
C VAL A 66 7.96 8.94 4.85
N THR A 67 6.70 8.59 4.59
CA THR A 67 5.58 9.42 5.00
C THR A 67 5.37 9.26 6.49
N GLU A 68 5.22 10.36 7.21
CA GLU A 68 5.12 10.32 8.67
C GLU A 68 3.92 11.11 9.18
N SER A 69 3.17 10.48 10.08
CA SER A 69 2.12 11.15 10.84
C SER A 69 2.72 12.06 11.90
N SER A 70 2.21 13.29 11.99
CA SER A 70 2.55 14.21 13.09
C SER A 70 2.01 13.77 14.46
N GLY A 71 1.18 12.72 14.49
CA GLY A 71 0.48 12.27 15.69
C GLY A 71 -0.76 13.11 16.03
N THR A 72 -1.11 14.06 15.18
CA THR A 72 -2.33 14.87 15.34
C THR A 72 -3.56 14.00 15.15
N ASN A 73 -4.51 14.13 16.07
CA ASN A 73 -5.82 13.47 16.01
C ASN A 73 -6.93 14.52 16.19
N ILE A 74 -6.98 15.48 15.27
CA ILE A 74 -7.99 16.55 15.24
C ILE A 74 -8.95 16.29 14.06
N PRO A 75 -10.15 16.89 14.06
CA PRO A 75 -11.10 16.73 12.95
C PRO A 75 -10.48 17.09 11.59
N VAL A 76 -10.86 16.34 10.56
CA VAL A 76 -10.36 16.53 9.18
C VAL A 76 -10.47 17.98 8.71
N ALA A 77 -11.59 18.66 8.99
CA ALA A 77 -11.79 20.05 8.62
C ALA A 77 -10.79 21.03 9.25
N GLU A 78 -10.18 20.67 10.37
CA GLU A 78 -9.12 21.46 11.01
C GLU A 78 -7.74 21.07 10.47
N GLN A 79 -7.51 19.78 10.20
CA GLN A 79 -6.28 19.29 9.58
C GLN A 79 -6.08 19.91 8.18
N VAL A 80 -7.14 20.03 7.39
CA VAL A 80 -7.09 20.69 6.05
C VAL A 80 -6.60 22.13 6.15
N LYS A 81 -7.00 22.86 7.20
CA LYS A 81 -6.58 24.25 7.40
C LYS A 81 -5.13 24.38 7.85
N ASN A 82 -4.63 23.39 8.54
CA ASN A 82 -3.28 23.36 9.08
C ASN A 82 -2.69 21.96 8.96
N PRO A 83 -2.33 21.52 7.77
CA PRO A 83 -1.76 20.20 7.54
C PRO A 83 -0.35 20.11 8.15
N THR A 84 -0.10 19.09 8.96
CA THR A 84 1.11 18.98 9.78
C THR A 84 1.96 17.74 9.49
N HIS A 85 1.50 16.86 8.60
CA HIS A 85 2.22 15.66 8.25
C HIS A 85 3.35 15.93 7.26
N ARG A 86 4.29 14.99 7.15
CA ARG A 86 5.55 15.19 6.43
C ARG A 86 5.96 13.97 5.64
N VAL A 87 6.92 14.19 4.75
CA VAL A 87 7.75 13.14 4.16
C VAL A 87 9.20 13.40 4.56
N PHE A 88 9.88 12.37 5.01
CA PHE A 88 11.32 12.41 5.25
C PHE A 88 12.05 11.63 4.16
N ARG A 89 13.22 12.12 3.77
CA ARG A 89 14.23 11.36 3.04
C ARG A 89 15.29 10.90 4.03
N LEU A 90 15.51 9.60 4.11
CA LEU A 90 16.56 8.99 4.92
C LEU A 90 17.68 8.49 4.02
N VAL A 91 18.90 8.57 4.51
CA VAL A 91 20.11 8.11 3.84
C VAL A 91 20.90 7.24 4.81
N ASP A 92 21.34 6.08 4.34
CA ASP A 92 22.39 5.28 4.93
C ASP A 92 23.72 5.79 4.36
N SER A 93 24.49 6.56 5.14
CA SER A 93 25.65 7.30 4.60
C SER A 93 26.93 6.49 4.62
N ASP A 94 26.99 5.40 5.35
CA ASP A 94 28.16 4.52 5.47
C ASP A 94 27.95 3.12 4.88
N GLY A 95 26.71 2.79 4.48
CA GLY A 95 26.37 1.57 3.76
C GLY A 95 26.26 0.34 4.68
N ASP A 96 25.98 0.55 5.96
CA ASP A 96 25.87 -0.54 6.94
C ASP A 96 24.48 -1.17 7.01
N GLY A 97 23.48 -0.62 6.27
CA GLY A 97 22.10 -1.05 6.25
C GLY A 97 21.21 -0.33 7.25
N THR A 98 21.76 0.62 8.01
CA THR A 98 21.02 1.44 8.98
C THR A 98 21.01 2.89 8.51
N PHE A 99 19.84 3.50 8.46
CA PHE A 99 19.74 4.92 8.08
C PHE A 99 20.22 5.82 9.23
N ASP A 100 21.10 6.76 8.90
CA ASP A 100 21.74 7.64 9.86
C ASP A 100 21.50 9.14 9.62
N ARG A 101 20.97 9.52 8.46
CA ARG A 101 20.64 10.91 8.11
C ARG A 101 19.21 11.06 7.71
N ARG A 102 18.63 12.20 8.11
CA ARG A 102 17.26 12.58 7.76
C ARG A 102 17.19 14.02 7.24
N THR A 103 16.43 14.21 6.16
CA THR A 103 16.00 15.52 5.67
C THR A 103 14.49 15.56 5.63
N VAL A 104 13.86 16.72 5.91
CA VAL A 104 12.44 16.95 5.64
C VAL A 104 12.31 17.16 4.13
N TYR A 105 11.81 16.16 3.43
CA TYR A 105 11.66 16.18 1.96
C TYR A 105 10.47 17.03 1.53
N ALA A 106 9.33 16.86 2.21
CA ALA A 106 8.13 17.65 2.01
C ALA A 106 7.34 17.75 3.32
N GLU A 107 6.61 18.86 3.50
CA GLU A 107 5.79 19.09 4.69
C GLU A 107 4.45 19.75 4.34
N GLY A 108 3.60 19.92 5.34
CA GLY A 108 2.29 20.51 5.14
C GLY A 108 1.36 19.61 4.35
N LEU A 109 1.37 18.30 4.68
CA LEU A 109 0.52 17.29 4.06
C LEU A 109 -0.66 16.94 4.95
N MET A 110 -1.76 16.58 4.30
CA MET A 110 -2.96 16.06 4.91
C MET A 110 -2.93 14.53 4.82
N MET A 111 -2.81 13.84 5.97
CA MET A 111 -2.92 12.38 6.06
C MET A 111 -2.22 11.60 4.92
N PRO A 112 -0.88 11.61 4.83
CA PRO A 112 -0.19 10.92 3.75
C PRO A 112 -0.33 9.40 3.91
N GLU A 113 -1.04 8.75 2.99
CA GLU A 113 -1.46 7.34 3.07
C GLU A 113 -0.80 6.45 2.02
N GLY A 114 0.19 6.96 1.32
CA GLY A 114 0.96 6.20 0.35
C GLY A 114 2.04 7.02 -0.31
N SER A 115 3.05 6.33 -0.83
CA SER A 115 4.14 6.96 -1.58
C SER A 115 4.64 6.04 -2.69
N LEU A 116 5.08 6.63 -3.79
CA LEU A 116 5.69 5.97 -4.94
C LEU A 116 6.82 6.84 -5.49
N TRP A 117 8.04 6.34 -5.47
CA TRP A 117 9.13 6.93 -6.23
C TRP A 117 9.09 6.46 -7.67
N TYR A 118 8.98 7.40 -8.60
CA TYR A 118 8.94 7.07 -10.01
C TYR A 118 9.53 8.17 -10.88
N ARG A 119 10.51 7.83 -11.72
CA ARG A 119 11.14 8.73 -12.68
C ARG A 119 11.64 10.05 -12.08
N GLY A 120 12.34 9.97 -10.94
CA GLY A 120 12.95 11.15 -10.30
C GLY A 120 11.97 12.03 -9.52
N SER A 121 10.77 11.56 -9.26
CA SER A 121 9.78 12.26 -8.45
C SER A 121 9.11 11.33 -7.46
N LEU A 122 8.73 11.86 -6.31
CA LEU A 122 7.95 11.16 -5.32
C LEU A 122 6.47 11.55 -5.45
N TYR A 123 5.63 10.56 -5.71
CA TYR A 123 4.18 10.72 -5.68
C TYR A 123 3.67 10.35 -4.28
N VAL A 124 2.85 11.19 -3.68
CA VAL A 124 2.31 10.98 -2.32
C VAL A 124 0.82 11.19 -2.32
N THR A 125 0.10 10.17 -1.88
CA THR A 125 -1.33 10.30 -1.60
C THR A 125 -1.51 11.05 -0.30
N ALA A 126 -2.09 12.23 -0.37
CA ALA A 126 -2.47 13.04 0.79
C ALA A 126 -3.83 13.66 0.51
N PRO A 127 -4.93 12.95 0.86
CA PRO A 127 -6.28 13.32 0.45
C PRO A 127 -6.62 14.80 0.69
N PRO A 128 -7.35 15.42 -0.23
CA PRO A 128 -8.01 14.85 -1.42
C PRO A 128 -7.12 14.69 -2.65
N GLU A 129 -5.84 15.01 -2.57
CA GLU A 129 -4.93 15.00 -3.72
C GLU A 129 -3.91 13.84 -3.67
N ILE A 130 -3.41 13.52 -4.86
CA ILE A 130 -2.12 12.84 -5.03
C ILE A 130 -1.13 13.92 -5.50
N TRP A 131 -0.11 14.13 -4.71
CA TRP A 131 0.94 15.12 -4.97
C TRP A 131 2.11 14.48 -5.71
N LYS A 132 2.77 15.28 -6.54
CA LYS A 132 4.06 14.94 -7.14
C LYS A 132 5.10 15.94 -6.65
N PHE A 133 6.15 15.43 -6.04
CA PHE A 133 7.27 16.18 -5.51
C PHE A 133 8.53 15.88 -6.30
N THR A 134 9.30 16.92 -6.62
CA THR A 134 10.58 16.76 -7.33
C THR A 134 11.65 17.59 -6.62
N ASP A 135 12.78 16.93 -6.34
CA ASP A 135 14.02 17.50 -5.82
C ASP A 135 14.99 17.56 -6.98
N ALA A 136 15.15 18.73 -7.57
CA ALA A 136 15.88 18.89 -8.84
C ALA A 136 17.40 19.04 -8.64
N ASP A 137 17.84 19.59 -7.50
CA ASP A 137 19.25 19.77 -7.17
C ASP A 137 19.80 18.68 -6.22
N ASP A 138 18.94 17.73 -5.84
CA ASP A 138 19.26 16.53 -5.04
C ASP A 138 19.73 16.82 -3.61
N ASP A 139 19.33 17.98 -3.07
CA ASP A 139 19.69 18.38 -1.69
C ASP A 139 18.87 17.68 -0.61
N GLY A 140 17.73 17.07 -0.99
CA GLY A 140 16.85 16.31 -0.11
C GLY A 140 15.60 17.06 0.31
N VAL A 141 15.36 18.20 -0.30
CA VAL A 141 14.14 18.99 -0.13
C VAL A 141 13.49 19.14 -1.51
N ALA A 142 12.21 18.87 -1.62
CA ALA A 142 11.51 19.04 -2.89
C ALA A 142 11.22 20.51 -3.16
N GLU A 143 11.79 21.09 -4.25
CA GLU A 143 11.50 22.45 -4.71
C GLU A 143 10.18 22.53 -5.47
N SER A 144 9.78 21.44 -6.14
CA SER A 144 8.52 21.37 -6.86
C SER A 144 7.49 20.55 -6.13
N ARG A 145 6.27 21.12 -6.07
CA ARG A 145 5.09 20.49 -5.52
C ARG A 145 3.92 20.69 -6.48
N GLU A 146 3.45 19.64 -7.10
CA GLU A 146 2.38 19.66 -8.07
C GLU A 146 1.23 18.75 -7.64
N VAL A 147 -0.02 19.16 -7.87
CA VAL A 147 -1.17 18.25 -7.77
C VAL A 147 -1.16 17.37 -9.02
N TRP A 148 -0.81 16.09 -8.86
CA TRP A 148 -0.85 15.13 -9.94
C TRP A 148 -2.27 14.64 -10.22
N PHE A 149 -3.08 14.44 -9.16
CA PHE A 149 -4.48 14.06 -9.25
C PHE A 149 -5.27 14.73 -8.13
N ASP A 150 -6.43 15.29 -8.45
CA ASP A 150 -7.34 15.93 -7.51
C ASP A 150 -8.67 15.16 -7.45
N ALA A 151 -8.90 14.44 -6.36
CA ALA A 151 -10.14 13.73 -6.09
C ALA A 151 -11.28 14.64 -5.61
N LYS A 152 -10.98 15.89 -5.24
CA LYS A 152 -11.93 16.98 -4.88
C LYS A 152 -12.77 16.73 -3.63
N THR A 153 -12.78 15.55 -3.08
CA THR A 153 -13.68 15.16 -1.98
C THR A 153 -12.90 14.51 -0.86
N LEU A 154 -13.22 14.90 0.38
CA LEU A 154 -12.78 14.22 1.59
C LEU A 154 -13.98 13.62 2.31
N THR A 155 -13.82 12.40 2.78
CA THR A 155 -14.71 11.85 3.82
C THR A 155 -14.20 12.27 5.20
N GLY A 156 -14.79 11.81 6.25
CA GLY A 156 -14.27 12.05 7.60
C GLY A 156 -13.36 10.95 8.13
N CYS A 157 -13.01 9.94 7.35
CA CYS A 157 -12.46 8.69 7.85
C CYS A 157 -11.23 8.16 7.09
N ALA A 158 -10.50 9.00 6.40
CA ALA A 158 -9.22 8.61 5.76
C ALA A 158 -9.29 7.37 4.82
N ASN A 159 -10.41 7.11 4.19
CA ASN A 159 -10.55 6.08 3.16
C ASN A 159 -10.76 6.68 1.76
N ASP A 160 -10.28 7.88 1.55
CA ASP A 160 -10.51 8.61 0.32
C ASP A 160 -9.56 8.17 -0.79
N LEU A 161 -8.27 8.06 -0.47
CA LEU A 161 -7.23 7.66 -1.43
C LEU A 161 -6.13 6.86 -0.75
N HIS A 162 -5.68 5.78 -1.39
CA HIS A 162 -4.50 5.01 -1.01
C HIS A 162 -3.61 4.73 -2.22
N GLY A 163 -2.36 4.46 -1.99
CA GLY A 163 -1.33 4.34 -3.02
C GLY A 163 -0.49 5.62 -3.11
N PRO A 164 0.10 5.94 -4.24
CA PRO A 164 -0.03 5.26 -5.53
C PRO A 164 0.90 4.04 -5.69
N TYR A 165 0.66 3.23 -6.73
CA TYR A 165 1.39 2.01 -7.04
C TYR A 165 1.76 1.96 -8.52
N LEU A 166 2.95 1.52 -8.86
CA LEU A 166 3.37 1.35 -10.26
C LEU A 166 2.95 -0.02 -10.79
N GLY A 167 2.06 -0.02 -11.77
CA GLY A 167 1.66 -1.22 -12.49
C GLY A 167 2.72 -1.71 -13.48
N ARG A 168 2.66 -3.00 -13.83
CA ARG A 168 3.55 -3.62 -14.83
C ARG A 168 3.32 -3.07 -16.25
N ASP A 169 2.20 -2.43 -16.47
CA ASP A 169 1.84 -1.70 -17.69
C ASP A 169 2.42 -0.27 -17.78
N GLY A 170 3.21 0.13 -16.76
CA GLY A 170 3.80 1.46 -16.65
C GLY A 170 2.80 2.56 -16.26
N ARG A 171 1.60 2.20 -15.83
CA ARG A 171 0.61 3.13 -15.32
C ARG A 171 0.70 3.24 -13.80
N ILE A 172 0.28 4.38 -13.28
CA ILE A 172 0.17 4.64 -11.86
C ILE A 172 -1.25 4.30 -11.42
N TYR A 173 -1.35 3.47 -10.40
CA TYR A 173 -2.61 2.98 -9.81
C TYR A 173 -2.84 3.63 -8.46
N TRP A 174 -4.11 3.83 -8.10
CA TRP A 174 -4.51 4.22 -6.74
C TRP A 174 -5.86 3.63 -6.38
N CYS A 175 -6.12 3.54 -5.09
CA CYS A 175 -7.39 3.09 -4.56
C CYS A 175 -8.22 4.29 -4.10
N LYS A 176 -9.53 4.20 -4.29
CA LYS A 176 -10.54 5.09 -3.72
C LYS A 176 -11.48 4.26 -2.86
N GLY A 177 -11.67 4.64 -1.61
CA GLY A 177 -12.67 4.06 -0.72
C GLY A 177 -14.11 4.43 -1.09
N ALA A 178 -15.07 3.75 -0.47
CA ALA A 178 -16.48 4.02 -0.66
C ALA A 178 -16.95 5.32 0.01
N PHE A 179 -18.20 5.71 -0.25
CA PHE A 179 -19.03 6.76 0.35
C PHE A 179 -18.83 8.18 -0.19
N ALA A 180 -17.63 8.66 -0.41
CA ALA A 180 -17.44 9.98 -1.01
C ALA A 180 -17.94 10.01 -2.45
N GLU A 181 -18.84 10.94 -2.76
CA GLU A 181 -19.27 11.19 -4.12
C GLU A 181 -18.20 12.00 -4.86
N GLN A 182 -17.71 11.47 -5.95
CA GLN A 182 -16.69 12.07 -6.79
C GLN A 182 -17.11 12.05 -8.25
N THR A 183 -16.74 13.09 -8.97
CA THR A 183 -17.02 13.23 -10.42
C THR A 183 -15.70 13.25 -11.18
N TYR A 184 -15.61 12.42 -12.19
CA TYR A 184 -14.43 12.25 -13.04
C TYR A 184 -14.76 12.53 -14.50
N ASP A 185 -13.80 13.12 -15.20
CA ASP A 185 -13.83 13.22 -16.66
C ASP A 185 -13.03 12.06 -17.26
N LEU A 186 -13.70 10.93 -17.44
CA LEU A 186 -13.07 9.75 -18.04
C LEU A 186 -13.11 9.80 -19.57
N PRO A 187 -12.16 9.17 -20.28
CA PRO A 187 -12.20 9.03 -21.71
C PRO A 187 -13.56 8.47 -22.20
N GLY A 188 -14.28 9.25 -23.01
CA GLY A 188 -15.61 8.88 -23.50
C GLY A 188 -16.75 8.92 -22.47
N ARG A 189 -16.49 9.34 -21.25
CA ARG A 189 -17.50 9.43 -20.17
C ARG A 189 -17.26 10.68 -19.31
N PRO A 190 -17.45 11.89 -19.85
CA PRO A 190 -17.30 13.12 -19.10
C PRO A 190 -18.39 13.24 -18.03
N GLY A 191 -18.03 13.79 -16.87
CA GLY A 191 -18.95 13.99 -15.77
C GLY A 191 -19.43 12.70 -15.10
N TRP A 192 -18.66 11.62 -15.19
CA TRP A 192 -19.01 10.36 -14.53
C TRP A 192 -18.89 10.49 -13.01
N THR A 193 -20.03 10.34 -12.34
CA THR A 193 -20.14 10.46 -10.88
C THR A 193 -20.27 9.08 -10.23
N THR A 194 -19.57 8.88 -9.13
CA THR A 194 -19.57 7.61 -8.40
C THR A 194 -19.39 7.82 -6.90
N ARG A 195 -20.00 6.96 -6.10
CA ARG A 195 -19.79 6.82 -4.66
C ARG A 195 -19.11 5.49 -4.32
N ALA A 196 -18.95 4.62 -5.32
CA ALA A 196 -18.35 3.31 -5.13
C ALA A 196 -16.85 3.41 -4.82
N SER A 197 -16.33 2.36 -4.21
CA SER A 197 -14.88 2.13 -4.13
C SER A 197 -14.32 1.72 -5.48
N HIS A 198 -13.10 2.11 -5.77
CA HIS A 198 -12.44 1.81 -7.03
C HIS A 198 -10.96 1.52 -6.85
N ILE A 199 -10.41 0.76 -7.80
CA ILE A 199 -9.01 0.88 -8.20
C ILE A 199 -9.00 1.64 -9.52
N PHE A 200 -8.30 2.76 -9.56
CA PHE A 200 -8.03 3.53 -10.76
C PHE A 200 -6.62 3.32 -11.26
N ARG A 201 -6.39 3.65 -12.51
CA ARG A 201 -5.06 3.84 -13.08
C ARG A 201 -5.05 5.00 -14.06
N ALA A 202 -3.88 5.61 -14.24
CA ALA A 202 -3.64 6.65 -15.22
C ALA A 202 -2.22 6.58 -15.78
N ARG A 203 -1.92 7.38 -16.80
CA ARG A 203 -0.55 7.63 -17.23
C ARG A 203 0.19 8.48 -16.20
N ASP A 204 1.50 8.56 -16.29
CA ASP A 204 2.36 9.37 -15.40
C ASP A 204 2.10 10.89 -15.50
N ASP A 205 1.47 11.36 -16.57
CA ASP A 205 0.99 12.72 -16.76
C ASP A 205 -0.45 12.95 -16.26
N SER A 206 -1.01 12.02 -15.48
CA SER A 206 -2.39 11.96 -15.00
C SER A 206 -3.48 11.87 -16.08
N SER A 207 -3.12 11.67 -17.34
CA SER A 207 -4.07 11.46 -18.43
C SER A 207 -4.59 10.02 -18.46
N ASP A 208 -5.66 9.81 -19.25
CA ASP A 208 -6.22 8.50 -19.58
C ASP A 208 -6.62 7.72 -18.32
N ILE A 209 -7.34 8.41 -17.41
CA ILE A 209 -7.84 7.83 -16.15
C ILE A 209 -8.87 6.75 -16.47
N GLU A 210 -8.70 5.58 -15.84
CA GLU A 210 -9.55 4.43 -16.07
C GLU A 210 -9.85 3.69 -14.77
N PRO A 211 -11.11 3.38 -14.44
CA PRO A 211 -11.46 2.47 -13.36
C PRO A 211 -11.14 1.03 -13.77
N VAL A 212 -10.29 0.37 -13.02
CA VAL A 212 -9.90 -1.04 -13.23
C VAL A 212 -10.86 -1.98 -12.53
N LEU A 213 -11.33 -1.58 -11.37
CA LEU A 213 -12.25 -2.35 -10.53
C LEU A 213 -13.20 -1.38 -9.83
N THR A 214 -14.48 -1.75 -9.75
CA THR A 214 -15.55 -0.86 -9.31
C THR A 214 -16.49 -1.57 -8.34
N GLY A 215 -16.62 -1.04 -7.14
CA GLY A 215 -17.62 -1.43 -6.16
C GLY A 215 -17.41 -2.79 -5.51
N GLY A 216 -18.32 -3.11 -4.60
CA GLY A 216 -18.30 -4.34 -3.83
C GLY A 216 -17.22 -4.39 -2.76
N MET A 217 -16.63 -3.26 -2.43
CA MET A 217 -15.57 -3.09 -1.42
C MET A 217 -15.88 -1.87 -0.56
N ASP A 218 -15.31 -1.81 0.63
CA ASP A 218 -15.38 -0.62 1.47
C ASP A 218 -14.15 0.27 1.25
N ASN A 219 -13.01 -0.23 1.68
CA ASN A 219 -11.75 0.50 1.65
C ASN A 219 -10.65 -0.38 1.07
N PRO A 220 -10.44 -0.36 -0.25
CA PRO A 220 -9.26 -0.96 -0.85
C PRO A 220 -8.03 -0.16 -0.45
N VAL A 221 -7.02 -0.82 0.13
CA VAL A 221 -5.88 -0.13 0.74
C VAL A 221 -4.61 -0.32 -0.05
N ASP A 222 -4.34 -1.53 -0.53
CA ASP A 222 -3.06 -1.84 -1.16
C ASP A 222 -3.24 -2.72 -2.39
N VAL A 223 -2.40 -2.50 -3.41
CA VAL A 223 -2.38 -3.29 -4.64
C VAL A 223 -0.96 -3.67 -4.98
N VAL A 224 -0.71 -4.97 -5.08
CA VAL A 224 0.56 -5.51 -5.57
C VAL A 224 0.37 -6.20 -6.91
N PHE A 225 1.45 -6.29 -7.68
CA PHE A 225 1.41 -6.87 -9.03
C PHE A 225 2.31 -8.10 -9.09
N THR A 226 1.77 -9.20 -9.64
CA THR A 226 2.60 -10.36 -9.98
C THR A 226 3.53 -10.04 -11.16
N PRO A 227 4.57 -10.85 -11.42
CA PRO A 227 5.41 -10.67 -12.60
C PRO A 227 4.64 -10.67 -13.92
N GLU A 228 3.51 -11.39 -13.99
CA GLU A 228 2.61 -11.47 -15.16
C GLU A 228 1.66 -10.28 -15.28
N GLY A 229 1.64 -9.39 -14.27
CA GLY A 229 0.80 -8.18 -14.25
C GLY A 229 -0.57 -8.38 -13.62
N GLU A 230 -0.83 -9.52 -12.98
CA GLU A 230 -2.03 -9.73 -12.19
C GLU A 230 -2.00 -8.87 -10.91
N ARG A 231 -3.15 -8.44 -10.45
CA ARG A 231 -3.32 -7.55 -9.30
C ARG A 231 -3.86 -8.32 -8.11
N ILE A 232 -3.15 -8.25 -7.00
CA ILE A 232 -3.65 -8.72 -5.71
C ILE A 232 -3.84 -7.50 -4.82
N MET A 233 -4.99 -7.38 -4.18
CA MET A 233 -5.29 -6.24 -3.32
C MET A 233 -5.73 -6.67 -1.94
N SER A 234 -5.50 -5.81 -0.97
CA SER A 234 -6.07 -5.89 0.37
C SER A 234 -7.29 -4.98 0.50
N CYS A 235 -8.31 -5.41 1.18
CA CYS A 235 -9.54 -4.64 1.36
C CYS A 235 -10.41 -5.17 2.50
N THR A 236 -11.13 -4.27 3.15
CA THR A 236 -12.33 -4.61 3.94
C THR A 236 -13.50 -4.76 2.96
N PHE A 237 -13.95 -5.97 2.68
CA PHE A 237 -14.97 -6.21 1.65
C PHE A 237 -16.08 -7.18 2.05
N LEU A 238 -16.00 -7.83 3.21
CA LEU A 238 -17.03 -8.76 3.64
C LEU A 238 -17.70 -8.30 4.93
N VAL A 239 -18.98 -7.98 4.82
CA VAL A 239 -19.90 -7.99 5.97
C VAL A 239 -20.57 -9.35 6.01
N HIS A 240 -20.22 -10.16 6.98
CA HIS A 240 -20.82 -11.48 7.12
C HIS A 240 -22.21 -11.39 7.74
N PRO A 241 -23.21 -12.19 7.27
CA PRO A 241 -24.45 -12.37 7.99
C PRO A 241 -24.15 -12.82 9.41
N GLY A 242 -24.61 -12.06 10.40
CA GLY A 242 -24.30 -12.34 11.81
C GLY A 242 -23.18 -11.50 12.42
N GLY A 243 -22.74 -10.44 11.76
CA GLY A 243 -21.84 -9.41 12.29
C GLY A 243 -20.36 -9.73 12.25
N GLY A 244 -19.92 -10.67 11.41
CA GLY A 244 -18.53 -10.89 11.11
C GLY A 244 -18.07 -10.04 9.94
N GLU A 245 -17.22 -9.06 10.18
CA GLU A 245 -16.48 -8.35 9.14
C GLU A 245 -15.20 -9.11 8.84
N ARG A 246 -14.82 -9.16 7.58
CA ARG A 246 -13.59 -9.84 7.17
C ARG A 246 -12.83 -9.02 6.15
N ASP A 247 -11.57 -8.81 6.47
CA ASP A 247 -10.57 -8.34 5.54
C ASP A 247 -9.91 -9.53 4.85
N GLY A 248 -9.29 -9.28 3.70
CA GLY A 248 -8.57 -10.33 2.99
C GLY A 248 -7.83 -9.83 1.78
N LEU A 249 -7.16 -10.77 1.14
CA LEU A 249 -6.50 -10.55 -0.13
C LEU A 249 -7.37 -11.13 -1.24
N ILE A 250 -7.56 -10.35 -2.30
CA ILE A 250 -8.32 -10.78 -3.47
C ILE A 250 -7.53 -10.56 -4.76
N HIS A 251 -7.81 -11.40 -5.75
CA HIS A 251 -7.37 -11.18 -7.11
C HIS A 251 -8.25 -10.13 -7.78
N ALA A 252 -7.72 -8.93 -7.99
CA ALA A 252 -8.46 -7.79 -8.54
C ALA A 252 -8.56 -7.90 -10.07
N ILE A 253 -9.49 -8.72 -10.54
CA ILE A 253 -9.76 -8.95 -11.97
C ILE A 253 -10.30 -7.65 -12.59
N TYR A 254 -9.82 -7.31 -13.79
CA TYR A 254 -10.30 -6.14 -14.52
C TYR A 254 -11.83 -6.20 -14.73
N GLY A 255 -12.52 -5.13 -14.33
CA GLY A 255 -13.97 -5.04 -14.37
C GLY A 255 -14.71 -5.92 -13.36
N GLY A 256 -13.97 -6.55 -12.43
CA GLY A 256 -14.56 -7.34 -11.34
C GLY A 256 -15.37 -6.48 -10.38
N VAL A 257 -16.38 -7.10 -9.75
CA VAL A 257 -17.20 -6.53 -8.68
C VAL A 257 -17.27 -7.54 -7.55
N TYR A 258 -17.04 -7.11 -6.33
CA TYR A 258 -17.03 -7.99 -5.16
C TYR A 258 -18.24 -7.75 -4.26
N GLY A 259 -18.46 -8.67 -3.32
CA GLY A 259 -19.75 -8.84 -2.69
C GLY A 259 -20.06 -8.00 -1.46
N LYS A 260 -19.36 -6.88 -1.20
CA LYS A 260 -19.78 -5.99 -0.12
C LYS A 260 -20.96 -5.13 -0.57
N ASP A 261 -22.11 -5.38 0.03
CA ASP A 261 -23.31 -4.58 -0.18
C ASP A 261 -23.32 -3.39 0.78
N HIS A 262 -23.08 -2.22 0.25
CA HIS A 262 -23.05 -0.97 1.00
C HIS A 262 -23.80 0.18 0.32
N GLY A 263 -24.68 -0.11 -0.61
CA GLY A 263 -25.33 0.94 -1.41
C GLY A 263 -24.33 1.74 -2.26
N VAL A 264 -23.18 1.17 -2.55
CA VAL A 264 -22.11 1.79 -3.35
C VAL A 264 -22.12 1.32 -4.81
N LEU A 265 -23.05 0.46 -5.14
CA LEU A 265 -23.30 -0.05 -6.51
C LEU A 265 -24.55 0.57 -7.13
N ASP A 266 -25.17 1.55 -6.51
CA ASP A 266 -26.37 2.25 -7.00
C ASP A 266 -26.04 3.14 -8.19
#